data_91dc433998b880fcc8993c4cb9a69c97
#
_entry.id   91dc433998b880fcc8993c4cb9a69c97
#
_cell.length_a   1.000
_cell.length_b   1.000
_cell.length_c   1.000
_cell.angle_alpha   90.00
_cell.angle_beta   90.00
_cell.angle_gamma   90.00
#
_symmetry.space_group_name_H-M   'P 1'
#
loop_
_entity.id
_entity.type
_entity.pdbx_description
1 polymer ?
#
loop_
_entity_poly.entity_id
_entity_poly.type
_entity_poly.pdbx_seq_one_letter_code
_entity_poly.pdbx_strand_id
1 'polypeptide(L)'
;MKRSSYGERDYAFGQMMLTLRTTIGLTQAGLAERLGVSRRAVAEWEAGSAYPKAEHLKAFLALCVRASAFPAGRETEEIRTLWRAAHQKILLDELWLHGLLGAPRPRLAPGPRVDWGEALAVPTFYDREQEMATLTRWVARERRRVVSVLGLGGIGKSALVVTLMHQVAPHFEVVIWRSLRDAPSCEALLDDCLQVLASQPLREVPTSLERRLGLLLEHLREARALLVLDNLEALLEEGEGTGRMRAGYEDYGRLLRQVAQTEHQSCLLLTSREKPRDLAALEGSRTPVRSLRLEGLDAHASEQLLEERELVGNAPGRERLAEAYGGNPLALKIVAQTIVELFNGEIAPFLEQSELIFGGVRELLGEQFAR
;
A
#
# COMPACT_ATOMS: atom_id res chain seq x y z
N MET A 1 29.96 -6.25 64.80
CA MET A 1 29.52 -5.18 63.95
C MET A 1 30.13 -5.38 62.52
N LYS A 2 29.38 -5.96 61.56
CA LYS A 2 29.81 -6.05 60.14
C LYS A 2 29.43 -4.75 59.49
N ARG A 3 30.40 -3.94 59.06
CA ARG A 3 30.20 -2.76 58.23
C ARG A 3 29.67 -3.23 56.85
N SER A 4 28.45 -2.87 56.53
CA SER A 4 27.88 -2.96 55.19
C SER A 4 28.64 -1.95 54.29
N SER A 5 29.45 -2.43 53.36
CA SER A 5 29.99 -1.59 52.31
C SER A 5 28.86 -1.28 51.37
N TYR A 6 28.35 -0.06 51.40
CA TYR A 6 27.56 0.50 50.30
C TYR A 6 28.49 0.56 49.09
N GLY A 7 28.33 -0.38 48.13
CA GLY A 7 29.05 -0.34 46.88
C GLY A 7 28.68 0.96 46.13
N GLU A 8 29.69 1.68 45.65
CA GLU A 8 29.50 2.83 44.77
C GLU A 8 28.65 2.42 43.60
N ARG A 9 27.61 3.23 43.31
CA ARG A 9 26.70 2.98 42.16
C ARG A 9 27.43 3.33 40.89
N ASP A 10 27.40 2.45 39.91
CA ASP A 10 27.92 2.71 38.58
C ASP A 10 26.88 3.45 37.74
N TYR A 11 26.82 4.76 37.96
CA TYR A 11 25.86 5.63 37.22
C TYR A 11 26.15 5.65 35.71
N ALA A 12 27.40 5.46 35.27
CA ALA A 12 27.75 5.48 33.88
C ALA A 12 27.15 4.26 33.15
N PHE A 13 27.29 3.06 33.72
CA PHE A 13 26.66 1.86 33.21
C PHE A 13 25.12 1.96 33.26
N GLY A 14 24.56 2.43 34.37
CA GLY A 14 23.13 2.60 34.52
C GLY A 14 22.52 3.52 33.47
N GLN A 15 23.20 4.63 33.19
CA GLN A 15 22.77 5.58 32.13
C GLN A 15 22.84 4.98 30.73
N MET A 16 23.86 4.17 30.42
CA MET A 16 23.92 3.45 29.13
C MET A 16 22.75 2.47 28.96
N MET A 17 22.42 1.71 30.03
CA MET A 17 21.28 0.80 30.01
C MET A 17 19.96 1.52 29.80
N LEU A 18 19.73 2.64 30.52
CA LEU A 18 18.54 3.47 30.41
C LEU A 18 18.40 4.06 28.99
N THR A 19 19.48 4.65 28.47
CA THR A 19 19.50 5.25 27.13
C THR A 19 19.14 4.22 26.06
N LEU A 20 19.81 3.06 26.05
CA LEU A 20 19.52 2.03 25.06
C LEU A 20 18.09 1.49 25.17
N ARG A 21 17.59 1.25 26.42
CA ARG A 21 16.19 0.80 26.58
C ARG A 21 15.19 1.84 26.05
N THR A 22 15.40 3.11 26.31
CA THR A 22 14.51 4.18 25.82
C THR A 22 14.60 4.34 24.31
N THR A 23 15.79 4.21 23.74
CA THR A 23 16.01 4.24 22.29
C THR A 23 15.24 3.14 21.57
N ILE A 24 15.16 1.92 22.17
CA ILE A 24 14.35 0.82 21.58
C ILE A 24 12.86 0.89 21.96
N GLY A 25 12.40 1.97 22.60
CA GLY A 25 11.00 2.22 22.91
C GLY A 25 10.39 1.32 23.99
N LEU A 26 11.18 0.64 24.81
CA LEU A 26 10.68 -0.27 25.83
C LEU A 26 10.57 0.40 27.21
N THR A 27 9.50 0.06 27.96
CA THR A 27 9.41 0.35 29.40
C THR A 27 10.27 -0.65 30.19
N GLN A 28 10.56 -0.35 31.47
CA GLN A 28 11.24 -1.32 32.35
C GLN A 28 10.50 -2.64 32.44
N ALA A 29 9.16 -2.62 32.48
CA ALA A 29 8.33 -3.81 32.49
C ALA A 29 8.41 -4.57 31.16
N GLY A 30 8.35 -3.88 30.04
CA GLY A 30 8.46 -4.49 28.72
C GLY A 30 9.83 -5.10 28.45
N LEU A 31 10.92 -4.49 28.94
CA LEU A 31 12.25 -5.08 28.85
C LEU A 31 12.37 -6.32 29.75
N ALA A 32 11.85 -6.23 30.98
CA ALA A 32 11.86 -7.34 31.95
C ALA A 32 11.16 -8.58 31.37
N GLU A 33 9.98 -8.41 30.78
CA GLU A 33 9.22 -9.48 30.12
C GLU A 33 10.03 -10.14 28.98
N ARG A 34 10.65 -9.35 28.10
CA ARG A 34 11.45 -9.88 26.99
C ARG A 34 12.71 -10.60 27.40
N LEU A 35 13.29 -10.22 28.52
CA LEU A 35 14.51 -10.84 29.06
C LEU A 35 14.23 -11.97 30.08
N GLY A 36 12.97 -12.21 30.45
CA GLY A 36 12.58 -13.20 31.44
C GLY A 36 13.08 -12.88 32.86
N VAL A 37 13.15 -11.57 33.18
CA VAL A 37 13.62 -11.10 34.50
C VAL A 37 12.55 -10.26 35.21
N SER A 38 12.76 -9.93 36.49
CA SER A 38 11.84 -9.03 37.19
C SER A 38 12.06 -7.57 36.80
N ARG A 39 10.98 -6.75 36.79
CA ARG A 39 11.07 -5.30 36.61
C ARG A 39 12.08 -4.66 37.58
N ARG A 40 12.17 -5.18 38.82
CA ARG A 40 13.09 -4.70 39.81
C ARG A 40 14.55 -4.89 39.37
N ALA A 41 14.88 -6.02 38.76
CA ALA A 41 16.23 -6.27 38.22
C ALA A 41 16.63 -5.23 37.18
N VAL A 42 15.72 -4.90 36.23
CA VAL A 42 15.96 -3.84 35.23
C VAL A 42 16.16 -2.49 35.92
N ALA A 43 15.35 -2.14 36.90
CA ALA A 43 15.49 -0.90 37.65
C ALA A 43 16.83 -0.82 38.41
N GLU A 44 17.30 -1.93 39.00
CA GLU A 44 18.59 -2.02 39.66
C GLU A 44 19.78 -1.88 38.70
N TRP A 45 19.67 -2.42 37.48
CA TRP A 45 20.67 -2.20 36.40
C TRP A 45 20.76 -0.74 35.97
N GLU A 46 19.61 -0.09 35.76
CA GLU A 46 19.55 1.32 35.37
C GLU A 46 19.98 2.28 36.51
N ALA A 47 19.80 1.86 37.75
CA ALA A 47 20.31 2.59 38.91
C ALA A 47 21.82 2.38 39.14
N GLY A 48 22.48 1.51 38.37
CA GLY A 48 23.88 1.15 38.55
C GLY A 48 24.18 0.41 39.84
N SER A 49 23.17 -0.16 40.50
CA SER A 49 23.31 -0.90 41.76
C SER A 49 23.54 -2.39 41.59
N ALA A 50 23.30 -2.89 40.35
CA ALA A 50 23.54 -4.28 39.96
C ALA A 50 23.89 -4.35 38.46
N TYR A 51 24.50 -5.46 38.05
CA TYR A 51 24.82 -5.76 36.67
C TYR A 51 23.99 -6.97 36.17
N PRO A 52 23.54 -6.98 34.93
CA PRO A 52 22.89 -8.14 34.34
C PRO A 52 23.88 -9.30 34.20
N LYS A 53 23.38 -10.54 34.30
CA LYS A 53 24.17 -11.70 33.89
C LYS A 53 24.49 -11.65 32.42
N ALA A 54 25.58 -12.32 32.00
CA ALA A 54 26.06 -12.32 30.61
C ALA A 54 24.98 -12.73 29.62
N GLU A 55 24.12 -13.71 29.96
CA GLU A 55 22.99 -14.16 29.12
C GLU A 55 21.94 -13.08 28.90
N HIS A 56 21.56 -12.34 29.95
CA HIS A 56 20.59 -11.25 29.85
C HIS A 56 21.17 -10.04 29.14
N LEU A 57 22.47 -9.75 29.33
CA LEU A 57 23.16 -8.68 28.62
C LEU A 57 23.27 -9.02 27.14
N LYS A 58 23.62 -10.25 26.75
CA LYS A 58 23.60 -10.71 25.36
C LYS A 58 22.21 -10.56 24.74
N ALA A 59 21.15 -10.99 25.44
CA ALA A 59 19.76 -10.85 24.96
C ALA A 59 19.35 -9.38 24.79
N PHE A 60 19.73 -8.50 25.73
CA PHE A 60 19.48 -7.06 25.63
C PHE A 60 20.22 -6.42 24.45
N LEU A 61 21.52 -6.71 24.27
CA LEU A 61 22.31 -6.26 23.15
C LEU A 61 21.71 -6.71 21.80
N ALA A 62 21.21 -7.95 21.75
CA ALA A 62 20.53 -8.46 20.54
C ALA A 62 19.24 -7.68 20.23
N LEU A 63 18.47 -7.27 21.25
CA LEU A 63 17.32 -6.38 21.06
C LEU A 63 17.75 -5.00 20.54
N CYS A 64 18.81 -4.43 21.10
CA CYS A 64 19.35 -3.12 20.70
C CYS A 64 19.87 -3.13 19.24
N VAL A 65 20.57 -4.20 18.82
CA VAL A 65 21.05 -4.36 17.44
C VAL A 65 19.87 -4.49 16.48
N ARG A 66 18.87 -5.31 16.82
CA ARG A 66 17.65 -5.45 15.98
C ARG A 66 16.89 -4.14 15.83
N ALA A 67 16.84 -3.32 16.86
CA ALA A 67 16.17 -2.02 16.86
C ALA A 67 17.06 -0.88 16.33
N SER A 68 18.28 -1.18 15.84
CA SER A 68 19.26 -0.19 15.36
C SER A 68 19.56 0.92 16.39
N ALA A 69 19.63 0.57 17.67
CA ALA A 69 19.84 1.51 18.78
C ALA A 69 21.27 2.06 18.86
N PHE A 70 22.21 1.48 18.14
CA PHE A 70 23.60 1.93 18.09
C PHE A 70 23.86 2.82 16.86
N PRO A 71 24.80 3.79 16.96
CA PRO A 71 25.20 4.58 15.80
C PRO A 71 25.75 3.69 14.67
N ALA A 72 25.32 3.97 13.43
CA ALA A 72 25.72 3.19 12.26
C ALA A 72 27.26 3.16 12.09
N GLY A 73 27.82 1.96 11.96
CA GLY A 73 29.27 1.73 11.80
C GLY A 73 30.07 1.74 13.12
N ARG A 74 29.43 2.04 14.27
CA ARG A 74 30.06 2.01 15.59
C ARG A 74 29.49 0.94 16.53
N GLU A 75 28.61 0.09 16.03
CA GLU A 75 27.89 -0.92 16.81
C GLU A 75 28.86 -1.83 17.59
N THR A 76 29.92 -2.28 16.93
CA THR A 76 30.93 -3.15 17.55
C THR A 76 31.63 -2.48 18.72
N GLU A 77 31.98 -1.21 18.60
CA GLU A 77 32.66 -0.43 19.63
C GLU A 77 31.75 -0.18 20.83
N GLU A 78 30.51 0.23 20.57
CA GLU A 78 29.51 0.50 21.61
C GLU A 78 29.14 -0.78 22.40
N ILE A 79 28.96 -1.90 21.70
CA ILE A 79 28.71 -3.21 22.36
C ILE A 79 29.88 -3.62 23.24
N ARG A 80 31.12 -3.50 22.77
CA ARG A 80 32.30 -3.80 23.55
C ARG A 80 32.45 -2.88 24.77
N THR A 81 32.09 -1.61 24.61
CA THR A 81 32.10 -0.62 25.69
C THR A 81 31.10 -0.98 26.78
N LEU A 82 29.85 -1.27 26.41
CA LEU A 82 28.81 -1.67 27.35
C LEU A 82 29.16 -3.01 28.03
N TRP A 83 29.71 -3.99 27.29
CA TRP A 83 30.12 -5.28 27.84
C TRP A 83 31.20 -5.12 28.91
N ARG A 84 32.21 -4.27 28.69
CA ARG A 84 33.26 -3.93 29.63
C ARG A 84 32.69 -3.20 30.85
N ALA A 85 31.83 -2.22 30.66
CA ALA A 85 31.19 -1.47 31.72
C ALA A 85 30.30 -2.35 32.62
N ALA A 86 29.71 -3.41 32.06
CA ALA A 86 28.92 -4.37 32.83
C ALA A 86 29.75 -5.33 33.70
N HIS A 87 31.06 -5.15 33.80
CA HIS A 87 32.00 -5.95 34.64
C HIS A 87 31.80 -7.47 34.46
N GLN A 88 31.59 -7.93 33.23
CA GLN A 88 31.37 -9.35 32.97
C GLN A 88 32.64 -10.16 33.25
N LYS A 89 32.49 -11.25 33.98
CA LYS A 89 33.59 -12.18 34.28
C LYS A 89 34.04 -13.01 33.08
N ILE A 90 33.24 -13.04 32.04
CA ILE A 90 33.43 -13.80 30.83
C ILE A 90 33.82 -12.82 29.73
N LEU A 91 34.84 -13.12 28.93
CA LEU A 91 35.18 -12.35 27.76
C LEU A 91 34.01 -12.32 26.74
N LEU A 92 33.87 -11.22 26.04
CA LEU A 92 32.89 -11.10 24.95
C LEU A 92 33.22 -12.15 23.90
N ASP A 93 32.25 -12.97 23.54
CA ASP A 93 32.37 -13.98 22.51
C ASP A 93 32.35 -13.29 21.15
N GLU A 94 33.52 -13.21 20.49
CA GLU A 94 33.69 -12.54 19.20
C GLU A 94 32.92 -13.27 18.07
N LEU A 95 32.76 -14.61 18.13
CA LEU A 95 31.95 -15.35 17.16
C LEU A 95 30.48 -14.98 17.30
N TRP A 96 29.99 -14.88 18.55
CA TRP A 96 28.64 -14.41 18.83
C TRP A 96 28.46 -12.96 18.34
N LEU A 97 29.41 -12.07 18.60
CA LEU A 97 29.36 -10.67 18.17
C LEU A 97 29.33 -10.55 16.64
N HIS A 98 30.19 -11.29 15.93
CA HIS A 98 30.17 -11.35 14.47
C HIS A 98 28.88 -11.94 13.95
N GLY A 99 28.36 -13.01 14.56
CA GLY A 99 27.05 -13.58 14.21
C GLY A 99 25.89 -12.60 14.45
N LEU A 100 25.96 -11.81 15.53
CA LEU A 100 24.95 -10.81 15.85
C LEU A 100 24.95 -9.63 14.86
N LEU A 101 26.15 -9.16 14.46
CA LEU A 101 26.32 -8.03 13.54
C LEU A 101 26.37 -8.46 12.07
N GLY A 102 26.82 -9.69 11.79
CA GLY A 102 26.88 -10.29 10.46
C GLY A 102 25.64 -11.07 10.07
N ALA A 103 24.74 -11.37 11.01
CA ALA A 103 23.39 -11.79 10.62
C ALA A 103 22.80 -10.70 9.75
N PRO A 104 22.27 -11.04 8.55
CA PRO A 104 21.58 -10.04 7.76
C PRO A 104 20.57 -9.41 8.72
N ARG A 105 20.76 -8.14 9.04
CA ARG A 105 19.77 -7.37 9.78
C ARG A 105 18.46 -7.74 9.09
N PRO A 106 17.40 -8.17 9.81
CA PRO A 106 16.12 -7.91 9.25
C PRO A 106 16.15 -6.38 9.11
N ARG A 107 16.43 -5.89 7.90
CA ARG A 107 16.02 -4.56 7.54
C ARG A 107 14.56 -4.58 7.95
N LEU A 108 14.19 -3.84 9.00
CA LEU A 108 12.94 -3.13 8.94
C LEU A 108 13.08 -2.43 7.59
N ALA A 109 12.56 -3.05 6.55
CA ALA A 109 12.53 -2.46 5.25
C ALA A 109 11.96 -1.08 5.50
N PRO A 110 12.65 0.01 5.12
CA PRO A 110 12.04 1.32 5.21
C PRO A 110 10.66 1.08 4.62
N GLY A 111 9.59 1.41 5.41
CA GLY A 111 8.25 1.06 5.00
C GLY A 111 8.10 1.44 3.54
N PRO A 112 7.30 0.76 2.74
CA PRO A 112 7.26 0.97 1.31
C PRO A 112 7.31 2.48 1.01
N ARG A 113 8.17 2.89 0.12
CA ARG A 113 8.13 4.27 -0.37
C ARG A 113 6.83 4.39 -1.16
N VAL A 114 5.85 5.11 -0.60
CA VAL A 114 4.54 5.24 -1.23
C VAL A 114 4.37 6.66 -1.73
N ASP A 115 4.20 6.80 -3.03
CA ASP A 115 3.79 8.03 -3.68
C ASP A 115 2.32 7.89 -4.11
N TRP A 116 1.45 8.48 -3.34
CA TRP A 116 0.00 8.43 -3.55
C TRP A 116 -0.46 9.30 -4.73
N GLY A 117 0.37 10.27 -5.16
CA GLY A 117 -0.05 11.21 -6.20
C GLY A 117 -1.43 11.80 -5.90
N GLU A 118 -2.34 11.68 -6.86
CA GLU A 118 -3.73 12.14 -6.76
C GLU A 118 -4.72 11.03 -6.37
N ALA A 119 -4.26 10.00 -5.66
CA ALA A 119 -5.13 8.91 -5.23
C ALA A 119 -6.27 9.41 -4.33
N LEU A 120 -7.48 8.93 -4.59
CA LEU A 120 -8.68 9.33 -3.86
C LEU A 120 -8.63 8.89 -2.39
N ALA A 121 -9.13 9.74 -1.49
CA ALA A 121 -9.48 9.27 -0.15
C ALA A 121 -10.77 8.44 -0.23
N VAL A 122 -10.72 7.20 0.26
CA VAL A 122 -11.88 6.28 0.27
C VAL A 122 -12.30 6.07 1.72
N PRO A 123 -13.22 6.90 2.26
CA PRO A 123 -13.62 6.80 3.66
C PRO A 123 -14.50 5.57 3.93
N THR A 124 -15.35 5.18 2.97
CA THR A 124 -16.24 4.03 3.09
C THR A 124 -16.12 3.15 1.86
N PHE A 125 -15.97 1.85 2.07
CA PHE A 125 -15.83 0.86 1.03
C PHE A 125 -16.83 -0.27 1.30
N TYR A 126 -17.77 -0.47 0.37
CA TYR A 126 -18.87 -1.44 0.51
C TYR A 126 -18.54 -2.69 -0.27
N ASP A 127 -18.70 -3.84 0.38
CA ASP A 127 -18.61 -5.19 -0.19
C ASP A 127 -17.60 -5.26 -1.37
N ARG A 128 -16.93 -6.19 -1.62
CA ARG A 128 -15.90 -6.46 -2.67
C ARG A 128 -14.84 -7.40 -2.12
N GLU A 129 -15.20 -8.18 -1.12
CA GLU A 129 -14.26 -9.08 -0.47
C GLU A 129 -13.69 -10.09 -1.44
N GLN A 130 -14.50 -10.59 -2.39
CA GLN A 130 -14.08 -11.58 -3.38
C GLN A 130 -13.10 -10.97 -4.39
N GLU A 131 -13.41 -9.76 -4.89
CA GLU A 131 -12.54 -9.02 -5.80
C GLU A 131 -11.22 -8.64 -5.12
N MET A 132 -11.29 -8.13 -3.88
CA MET A 132 -10.13 -7.83 -3.06
C MET A 132 -9.24 -9.05 -2.82
N ALA A 133 -9.82 -10.19 -2.45
CA ALA A 133 -9.10 -11.44 -2.27
C ALA A 133 -8.43 -11.91 -3.56
N THR A 134 -9.12 -11.79 -4.69
CA THR A 134 -8.62 -12.16 -6.02
C THR A 134 -7.46 -11.27 -6.44
N LEU A 135 -7.62 -9.94 -6.33
CA LEU A 135 -6.58 -8.96 -6.68
C LEU A 135 -5.36 -9.08 -5.76
N THR A 136 -5.57 -9.23 -4.44
CA THR A 136 -4.48 -9.46 -3.48
C THR A 136 -3.68 -10.71 -3.84
N ARG A 137 -4.36 -11.80 -4.21
CA ARG A 137 -3.71 -13.03 -4.65
C ARG A 137 -2.86 -12.79 -5.90
N TRP A 138 -3.40 -12.13 -6.94
CA TRP A 138 -2.68 -11.88 -8.20
C TRP A 138 -1.48 -10.93 -8.01
N VAL A 139 -1.67 -9.85 -7.30
CA VAL A 139 -0.69 -8.77 -7.11
C VAL A 139 0.41 -9.17 -6.11
N ALA A 140 0.02 -9.67 -4.93
CA ALA A 140 0.98 -9.91 -3.86
C ALA A 140 1.57 -11.33 -3.87
N ARG A 141 0.76 -12.37 -4.18
CA ARG A 141 1.16 -13.79 -4.06
C ARG A 141 1.60 -14.42 -5.39
N GLU A 142 0.78 -14.30 -6.44
CA GLU A 142 1.06 -14.88 -7.76
C GLU A 142 2.04 -14.04 -8.58
N ARG A 143 2.34 -12.81 -8.15
CA ARG A 143 3.28 -11.88 -8.77
C ARG A 143 2.99 -11.67 -10.26
N ARG A 144 1.71 -11.41 -10.59
CA ARG A 144 1.33 -11.05 -11.95
C ARG A 144 1.96 -9.73 -12.34
N ARG A 145 2.51 -9.65 -13.55
CA ARG A 145 3.21 -8.45 -14.03
C ARG A 145 2.26 -7.33 -14.39
N VAL A 146 1.10 -7.68 -14.96
CA VAL A 146 0.05 -6.72 -15.30
C VAL A 146 -1.30 -7.24 -14.80
N VAL A 147 -2.01 -6.39 -14.06
CA VAL A 147 -3.37 -6.65 -13.60
C VAL A 147 -4.25 -5.47 -14.03
N SER A 148 -5.36 -5.76 -14.69
CA SER A 148 -6.33 -4.75 -15.12
C SER A 148 -7.63 -4.89 -14.35
N VAL A 149 -8.14 -3.80 -13.78
CA VAL A 149 -9.48 -3.69 -13.19
C VAL A 149 -10.35 -2.96 -14.19
N LEU A 150 -11.28 -3.69 -14.79
CA LEU A 150 -12.16 -3.22 -15.87
C LEU A 150 -13.58 -3.00 -15.36
N GLY A 151 -14.33 -2.09 -15.96
CA GLY A 151 -15.75 -1.88 -15.65
C GLY A 151 -16.24 -0.49 -16.00
N LEU A 152 -17.54 -0.28 -15.91
CA LEU A 152 -18.20 0.97 -16.25
C LEU A 152 -17.66 2.18 -15.44
N GLY A 153 -17.90 3.38 -15.94
CA GLY A 153 -17.66 4.61 -15.19
C GLY A 153 -18.44 4.59 -13.87
N GLY A 154 -17.86 5.10 -12.79
CA GLY A 154 -18.53 5.17 -11.49
C GLY A 154 -18.74 3.85 -10.75
N ILE A 155 -18.30 2.69 -11.31
CA ILE A 155 -18.50 1.36 -10.70
C ILE A 155 -17.60 1.10 -9.47
N GLY A 156 -16.65 1.99 -9.19
CA GLY A 156 -15.79 1.89 -8.02
C GLY A 156 -14.38 1.34 -8.28
N LYS A 157 -13.89 1.29 -9.53
CA LYS A 157 -12.54 0.79 -9.89
C LYS A 157 -11.42 1.46 -9.10
N SER A 158 -11.36 2.79 -9.14
CA SER A 158 -10.32 3.56 -8.46
C SER A 158 -10.36 3.38 -6.94
N ALA A 159 -11.58 3.35 -6.35
CA ALA A 159 -11.76 3.09 -4.92
C ALA A 159 -11.26 1.69 -4.53
N LEU A 160 -11.60 0.65 -5.31
CA LEU A 160 -11.13 -0.71 -5.10
C LEU A 160 -9.59 -0.78 -5.13
N VAL A 161 -8.98 -0.13 -6.14
CA VAL A 161 -7.53 -0.16 -6.32
C VAL A 161 -6.79 0.62 -5.24
N VAL A 162 -7.30 1.77 -4.79
CA VAL A 162 -6.72 2.52 -3.64
C VAL A 162 -6.78 1.66 -2.37
N THR A 163 -7.93 1.03 -2.09
CA THR A 163 -8.07 0.14 -0.93
C THR A 163 -7.10 -1.04 -1.03
N LEU A 164 -6.96 -1.64 -2.22
CA LEU A 164 -5.99 -2.71 -2.47
C LEU A 164 -4.55 -2.23 -2.22
N MET A 165 -4.17 -1.03 -2.71
CA MET A 165 -2.83 -0.48 -2.50
C MET A 165 -2.47 -0.42 -1.01
N HIS A 166 -3.38 0.10 -0.15
CA HIS A 166 -3.16 0.13 1.29
C HIS A 166 -2.91 -1.28 1.86
N GLN A 167 -3.66 -2.26 1.40
CA GLN A 167 -3.55 -3.64 1.88
C GLN A 167 -2.26 -4.31 1.42
N VAL A 168 -1.84 -4.10 0.15
CA VAL A 168 -0.70 -4.82 -0.44
C VAL A 168 0.62 -4.06 -0.35
N ALA A 169 0.62 -2.76 -0.01
CA ALA A 169 1.82 -1.93 0.10
C ALA A 169 2.97 -2.59 0.89
N PRO A 170 2.74 -3.29 2.02
CA PRO A 170 3.81 -3.95 2.75
C PRO A 170 4.57 -5.05 1.97
N HIS A 171 4.03 -5.49 0.84
CA HIS A 171 4.66 -6.49 -0.04
C HIS A 171 5.58 -5.88 -1.09
N PHE A 172 5.67 -4.55 -1.17
CA PHE A 172 6.44 -3.81 -2.17
C PHE A 172 7.46 -2.89 -1.51
N GLU A 173 8.52 -2.56 -2.23
CA GLU A 173 9.53 -1.58 -1.81
C GLU A 173 9.13 -0.16 -2.23
N VAL A 174 8.44 -0.07 -3.39
CA VAL A 174 7.95 1.20 -3.94
C VAL A 174 6.52 1.00 -4.42
N VAL A 175 5.65 1.96 -4.11
CA VAL A 175 4.26 2.00 -4.59
C VAL A 175 4.00 3.37 -5.18
N ILE A 176 3.53 3.43 -6.42
CA ILE A 176 3.31 4.67 -7.17
C ILE A 176 1.88 4.66 -7.72
N TRP A 177 1.14 5.75 -7.50
CA TRP A 177 -0.15 6.01 -8.15
C TRP A 177 -0.03 7.16 -9.14
N ARG A 178 -0.56 6.98 -10.35
CA ARG A 178 -0.70 8.04 -11.34
C ARG A 178 -2.07 7.99 -12.01
N SER A 179 -2.70 9.15 -12.11
CA SER A 179 -3.92 9.33 -12.88
C SER A 179 -3.56 9.64 -14.33
N LEU A 180 -4.23 8.96 -15.26
CA LEU A 180 -4.09 9.24 -16.70
C LEU A 180 -5.24 10.10 -17.23
N ARG A 181 -6.09 10.65 -16.34
CA ARG A 181 -7.27 11.44 -16.70
C ARG A 181 -6.94 12.62 -17.62
N ASP A 182 -5.86 13.32 -17.33
CA ASP A 182 -5.40 14.47 -18.12
C ASP A 182 -4.56 14.08 -19.33
N ALA A 183 -4.54 12.79 -19.65
CA ALA A 183 -3.85 12.21 -20.80
C ALA A 183 -2.39 12.70 -20.94
N PRO A 184 -1.51 12.50 -19.94
CA PRO A 184 -0.11 12.89 -20.02
C PRO A 184 0.59 12.14 -21.17
N SER A 185 1.66 12.69 -21.72
CA SER A 185 2.50 11.92 -22.65
C SER A 185 3.20 10.76 -21.94
N CYS A 186 3.50 9.70 -22.69
CA CYS A 186 4.17 8.52 -22.12
C CYS A 186 5.54 8.88 -21.53
N GLU A 187 6.26 9.80 -22.17
CA GLU A 187 7.55 10.30 -21.67
C GLU A 187 7.41 11.01 -20.33
N ALA A 188 6.40 11.89 -20.18
CA ALA A 188 6.17 12.61 -18.93
C ALA A 188 5.82 11.64 -17.79
N LEU A 189 4.97 10.63 -18.05
CA LEU A 189 4.68 9.58 -17.08
C LEU A 189 5.94 8.82 -16.67
N LEU A 190 6.78 8.44 -17.65
CA LEU A 190 8.01 7.70 -17.38
C LEU A 190 9.01 8.51 -16.58
N ASP A 191 9.18 9.81 -16.91
CA ASP A 191 10.08 10.70 -16.19
C ASP A 191 9.70 10.81 -14.72
N ASP A 192 8.41 10.96 -14.44
CA ASP A 192 7.89 11.05 -13.10
C ASP A 192 8.02 9.73 -12.33
N CYS A 193 7.65 8.60 -12.93
CA CYS A 193 7.83 7.28 -12.31
C CYS A 193 9.30 6.96 -12.03
N LEU A 194 10.21 7.28 -12.95
CA LEU A 194 11.64 7.03 -12.80
C LEU A 194 12.25 7.83 -11.64
N GLN A 195 11.81 9.09 -11.43
CA GLN A 195 12.26 9.90 -10.29
C GLN A 195 11.89 9.25 -8.95
N VAL A 196 10.70 8.65 -8.85
CA VAL A 196 10.26 7.97 -7.63
C VAL A 196 10.93 6.60 -7.47
N LEU A 197 11.13 5.85 -8.56
CA LEU A 197 11.77 4.53 -8.52
C LEU A 197 13.25 4.62 -8.18
N ALA A 198 13.94 5.66 -8.64
CA ALA A 198 15.35 5.84 -8.38
C ALA A 198 15.65 5.96 -6.88
N SER A 199 16.68 5.25 -6.40
CA SER A 199 17.15 5.33 -5.01
C SER A 199 17.88 6.65 -4.70
N GLN A 200 18.33 7.33 -5.75
CA GLN A 200 18.98 8.66 -5.70
C GLN A 200 18.38 9.52 -6.81
N PRO A 201 18.27 10.84 -6.60
CA PRO A 201 17.74 11.74 -7.62
C PRO A 201 18.51 11.55 -8.95
N LEU A 202 17.78 11.25 -10.01
CA LEU A 202 18.36 11.14 -11.33
C LEU A 202 18.85 12.53 -11.76
N ARG A 203 20.14 12.67 -12.04
CA ARG A 203 20.73 13.94 -12.52
C ARG A 203 20.20 14.29 -13.90
N GLU A 204 20.00 13.30 -14.76
CA GLU A 204 19.44 13.44 -16.10
C GLU A 204 18.56 12.22 -16.41
N VAL A 205 17.34 12.47 -16.85
CA VAL A 205 16.48 11.42 -17.40
C VAL A 205 16.81 11.27 -18.88
N PRO A 206 16.93 10.04 -19.40
CA PRO A 206 17.22 9.82 -20.81
C PRO A 206 16.21 10.53 -21.73
N THR A 207 16.66 11.12 -22.84
CA THR A 207 15.77 11.85 -23.75
C THR A 207 14.94 10.94 -24.66
N SER A 208 15.42 9.70 -24.94
CA SER A 208 14.69 8.78 -25.81
C SER A 208 13.73 7.89 -25.04
N LEU A 209 12.53 7.67 -25.55
CA LEU A 209 11.53 6.77 -24.99
C LEU A 209 12.10 5.35 -24.73
N GLU A 210 12.86 4.81 -25.68
CA GLU A 210 13.44 3.47 -25.57
C GLU A 210 14.37 3.33 -24.36
N ARG A 211 15.19 4.35 -24.10
CA ARG A 211 16.07 4.37 -22.94
C ARG A 211 15.29 4.52 -21.63
N ARG A 212 14.22 5.35 -21.64
CA ARG A 212 13.34 5.49 -20.46
C ARG A 212 12.65 4.16 -20.13
N LEU A 213 12.11 3.47 -21.14
CA LEU A 213 11.50 2.15 -20.98
C LEU A 213 12.52 1.10 -20.50
N GLY A 214 13.74 1.11 -21.05
CA GLY A 214 14.83 0.26 -20.59
C GLY A 214 15.15 0.48 -19.12
N LEU A 215 15.31 1.73 -18.71
CA LEU A 215 15.60 2.11 -17.32
C LEU A 215 14.43 1.76 -16.37
N LEU A 216 13.19 1.97 -16.80
CA LEU A 216 12.02 1.50 -16.04
C LEU A 216 12.09 0.00 -15.78
N LEU A 217 12.35 -0.82 -16.81
CA LEU A 217 12.43 -2.26 -16.69
C LEU A 217 13.59 -2.72 -15.79
N GLU A 218 14.70 -2.01 -15.80
CA GLU A 218 15.82 -2.23 -14.86
C GLU A 218 15.36 -2.03 -13.42
N HIS A 219 14.73 -0.89 -13.11
CA HIS A 219 14.18 -0.63 -11.77
C HIS A 219 13.11 -1.65 -11.35
N LEU A 220 12.24 -2.08 -12.28
CA LEU A 220 11.22 -3.11 -11.99
C LEU A 220 11.82 -4.49 -11.71
N ARG A 221 13.05 -4.77 -12.15
CA ARG A 221 13.81 -5.99 -11.81
C ARG A 221 14.55 -5.86 -10.49
N GLU A 222 15.15 -4.69 -10.23
CA GLU A 222 15.97 -4.42 -9.03
C GLU A 222 15.13 -4.33 -7.77
N ALA A 223 13.99 -3.62 -7.84
CA ALA A 223 13.08 -3.40 -6.73
C ALA A 223 11.71 -3.99 -7.03
N ARG A 224 11.02 -4.48 -6.00
CA ARG A 224 9.63 -4.89 -6.13
C ARG A 224 8.72 -3.67 -6.04
N ALA A 225 8.28 -3.16 -7.18
CA ALA A 225 7.43 -1.98 -7.28
C ALA A 225 5.99 -2.34 -7.68
N LEU A 226 5.03 -1.55 -7.17
CA LEU A 226 3.64 -1.52 -7.62
C LEU A 226 3.40 -0.18 -8.29
N LEU A 227 3.21 -0.19 -9.61
CA LEU A 227 2.80 0.97 -10.39
C LEU A 227 1.30 0.88 -10.63
N VAL A 228 0.55 1.91 -10.24
CA VAL A 228 -0.88 2.01 -10.51
C VAL A 228 -1.12 3.13 -11.49
N LEU A 229 -1.75 2.79 -12.61
CA LEU A 229 -2.20 3.75 -13.64
C LEU A 229 -3.73 3.75 -13.67
N ASP A 230 -4.31 4.83 -13.16
CA ASP A 230 -5.76 4.98 -13.07
C ASP A 230 -6.31 5.74 -14.29
N ASN A 231 -7.51 5.38 -14.74
CA ASN A 231 -8.20 6.01 -15.88
C ASN A 231 -7.51 5.83 -17.24
N LEU A 232 -7.02 4.62 -17.55
CA LEU A 232 -6.38 4.35 -18.84
C LEU A 232 -7.32 4.62 -20.05
N GLU A 233 -8.63 4.54 -19.85
CA GLU A 233 -9.62 4.89 -20.88
C GLU A 233 -9.44 6.29 -21.46
N ALA A 234 -8.85 7.23 -20.74
CA ALA A 234 -8.56 8.58 -21.27
C ALA A 234 -7.57 8.57 -22.45
N LEU A 235 -6.81 7.49 -22.60
CA LEU A 235 -5.82 7.31 -23.66
C LEU A 235 -6.32 6.40 -24.79
N LEU A 236 -7.52 5.83 -24.65
CA LEU A 236 -8.10 4.93 -25.65
C LEU A 236 -8.98 5.70 -26.64
N GLU A 237 -9.13 5.16 -27.85
CA GLU A 237 -10.08 5.68 -28.85
C GLU A 237 -11.51 5.61 -28.29
N GLU A 238 -12.30 6.63 -28.57
CA GLU A 238 -13.72 6.61 -28.24
C GLU A 238 -14.46 5.62 -29.14
N GLY A 239 -15.39 4.86 -28.56
CA GLY A 239 -16.23 3.88 -29.27
C GLY A 239 -16.17 2.50 -28.63
N GLU A 240 -17.25 1.73 -28.78
CA GLU A 240 -17.38 0.45 -28.11
C GLU A 240 -16.32 -0.56 -28.56
N GLY A 241 -15.50 -1.00 -27.63
CA GLY A 241 -14.75 -2.27 -27.70
C GLY A 241 -13.45 -2.23 -28.53
N THR A 242 -12.93 -1.08 -28.95
CA THR A 242 -11.68 -1.05 -29.73
C THR A 242 -10.46 -1.34 -28.86
N GLY A 243 -10.42 -0.82 -27.65
CA GLY A 243 -9.29 -0.91 -26.71
C GLY A 243 -7.96 -0.45 -27.32
N ARG A 244 -8.01 0.34 -28.40
CA ARG A 244 -6.83 0.88 -29.09
C ARG A 244 -6.38 2.16 -28.42
N MET A 245 -5.09 2.40 -28.38
CA MET A 245 -4.57 3.72 -28.02
C MET A 245 -4.96 4.72 -29.11
N ARG A 246 -5.45 5.90 -28.70
CA ARG A 246 -5.72 6.98 -29.62
C ARG A 246 -4.42 7.56 -30.19
N ALA A 247 -4.53 8.28 -31.31
CA ALA A 247 -3.38 8.88 -31.99
C ALA A 247 -2.55 9.76 -31.04
N GLY A 248 -1.24 9.53 -31.00
CA GLY A 248 -0.29 10.20 -30.11
C GLY A 248 -0.06 9.52 -28.76
N TYR A 249 -0.77 8.41 -28.47
CA TYR A 249 -0.60 7.64 -27.23
C TYR A 249 -0.18 6.19 -27.48
N GLU A 250 0.26 5.84 -28.67
CA GLU A 250 0.68 4.47 -29.07
C GLU A 250 1.83 3.94 -28.21
N ASP A 251 2.63 4.85 -27.66
CA ASP A 251 3.76 4.53 -26.79
C ASP A 251 3.32 3.87 -25.45
N TYR A 252 2.12 4.17 -24.99
CA TYR A 252 1.53 3.44 -23.86
C TYR A 252 1.28 1.96 -24.20
N GLY A 253 0.83 1.66 -25.41
CA GLY A 253 0.72 0.27 -25.87
C GLY A 253 2.07 -0.45 -25.86
N ARG A 254 3.16 0.27 -26.21
CA ARG A 254 4.52 -0.25 -26.14
C ARG A 254 4.96 -0.50 -24.72
N LEU A 255 4.72 0.46 -23.81
CA LEU A 255 4.96 0.33 -22.37
C LEU A 255 4.26 -0.92 -21.80
N LEU A 256 2.94 -1.06 -22.04
CA LEU A 256 2.15 -2.18 -21.54
C LEU A 256 2.68 -3.53 -22.03
N ARG A 257 3.00 -3.64 -23.32
CA ARG A 257 3.55 -4.88 -23.88
C ARG A 257 4.92 -5.23 -23.27
N GLN A 258 5.83 -4.24 -23.16
CA GLN A 258 7.17 -4.48 -22.62
C GLN A 258 7.12 -4.88 -21.17
N VAL A 259 6.33 -4.21 -20.33
CA VAL A 259 6.14 -4.60 -18.92
C VAL A 259 5.54 -6.01 -18.81
N ALA A 260 4.54 -6.34 -19.64
CA ALA A 260 3.92 -7.66 -19.61
C ALA A 260 4.85 -8.79 -20.02
N GLN A 261 5.70 -8.57 -21.05
CA GLN A 261 6.53 -9.62 -21.66
C GLN A 261 7.89 -9.79 -20.97
N THR A 262 8.41 -8.71 -20.38
CA THR A 262 9.74 -8.74 -19.74
C THR A 262 9.66 -9.35 -18.35
N GLU A 263 10.66 -10.16 -17.98
CA GLU A 263 10.73 -10.76 -16.65
C GLU A 263 11.17 -9.73 -15.59
N HIS A 264 10.34 -9.56 -14.56
CA HIS A 264 10.59 -8.71 -13.39
C HIS A 264 9.71 -9.14 -12.21
N GLN A 265 9.93 -8.57 -11.01
CA GLN A 265 9.22 -8.91 -9.78
C GLN A 265 8.11 -7.93 -9.37
N SER A 266 7.93 -6.90 -10.16
CA SER A 266 7.01 -5.78 -9.94
C SER A 266 5.63 -6.04 -10.58
N CYS A 267 4.64 -5.20 -10.26
CA CYS A 267 3.30 -5.27 -10.85
C CYS A 267 2.88 -3.91 -11.38
N LEU A 268 2.32 -3.90 -12.58
CA LEU A 268 1.58 -2.78 -13.16
C LEU A 268 0.08 -3.05 -12.99
N LEU A 269 -0.60 -2.22 -12.23
CA LEU A 269 -2.03 -2.30 -11.98
C LEU A 269 -2.76 -1.19 -12.73
N LEU A 270 -3.74 -1.53 -13.53
CA LEU A 270 -4.46 -0.60 -14.39
C LEU A 270 -5.93 -0.54 -14.02
N THR A 271 -6.53 0.64 -14.08
CA THR A 271 -7.98 0.75 -14.17
C THR A 271 -8.37 1.25 -15.56
N SER A 272 -9.46 0.72 -16.10
CA SER A 272 -10.00 1.14 -17.38
C SER A 272 -11.46 0.76 -17.54
N ARG A 273 -12.18 1.45 -18.41
CA ARG A 273 -13.52 1.02 -18.85
C ARG A 273 -13.43 -0.16 -19.81
N GLU A 274 -12.43 -0.15 -20.66
CA GLU A 274 -12.21 -1.15 -21.69
C GLU A 274 -10.85 -1.83 -21.54
N LYS A 275 -10.76 -3.05 -22.06
CA LYS A 275 -9.49 -3.79 -22.06
C LYS A 275 -8.57 -3.24 -23.14
N PRO A 276 -7.33 -2.81 -22.78
CA PRO A 276 -6.35 -2.42 -23.79
C PRO A 276 -6.05 -3.57 -24.76
N ARG A 277 -6.12 -3.31 -26.06
CA ARG A 277 -5.87 -4.31 -27.09
C ARG A 277 -4.47 -4.94 -26.98
N ASP A 278 -3.51 -4.13 -26.58
CA ASP A 278 -2.11 -4.54 -26.39
C ASP A 278 -1.92 -5.63 -25.33
N LEU A 279 -2.85 -5.75 -24.39
CA LEU A 279 -2.84 -6.76 -23.34
C LEU A 279 -3.74 -7.96 -23.65
N ALA A 280 -4.71 -7.82 -24.55
CA ALA A 280 -5.70 -8.85 -24.82
C ALA A 280 -5.06 -10.17 -25.27
N ALA A 281 -4.06 -10.12 -26.15
CA ALA A 281 -3.34 -11.29 -26.64
C ALA A 281 -2.39 -11.92 -25.61
N LEU A 282 -2.06 -11.20 -24.55
CA LEU A 282 -1.11 -11.62 -23.50
C LEU A 282 -1.83 -12.19 -22.26
N GLU A 283 -3.16 -12.14 -22.23
CA GLU A 283 -3.95 -12.62 -21.10
C GLU A 283 -4.24 -14.12 -21.17
N GLY A 284 -4.18 -14.77 -20.01
CA GLY A 284 -4.51 -16.20 -19.90
C GLY A 284 -4.27 -16.73 -18.49
N SER A 285 -4.75 -17.95 -18.23
CA SER A 285 -4.67 -18.55 -16.88
C SER A 285 -3.24 -18.73 -16.36
N ARG A 286 -2.29 -18.94 -17.25
CA ARG A 286 -0.86 -19.16 -16.92
C ARG A 286 0.04 -18.01 -17.34
N THR A 287 -0.51 -16.95 -17.92
CA THR A 287 0.25 -15.80 -18.38
C THR A 287 0.45 -14.76 -17.27
N PRO A 288 1.41 -13.85 -17.42
CA PRO A 288 1.65 -12.78 -16.43
C PRO A 288 0.59 -11.68 -16.40
N VAL A 289 -0.39 -11.72 -17.31
CA VAL A 289 -1.44 -10.71 -17.45
C VAL A 289 -2.79 -11.26 -16.99
N ARG A 290 -3.52 -10.48 -16.19
CA ARG A 290 -4.86 -10.80 -15.70
C ARG A 290 -5.77 -9.58 -15.77
N SER A 291 -7.04 -9.84 -16.01
CA SER A 291 -8.08 -8.81 -15.92
C SER A 291 -9.21 -9.27 -14.99
N LEU A 292 -9.68 -8.36 -14.15
CA LEU A 292 -10.89 -8.48 -13.36
C LEU A 292 -11.92 -7.50 -13.91
N ARG A 293 -13.10 -7.98 -14.26
CA ARG A 293 -14.24 -7.11 -14.58
C ARG A 293 -15.04 -6.86 -13.31
N LEU A 294 -15.19 -5.58 -12.97
CA LEU A 294 -15.94 -5.15 -11.81
C LEU A 294 -17.39 -4.90 -12.25
N GLU A 295 -18.30 -5.57 -11.59
CA GLU A 295 -19.75 -5.44 -11.79
C GLU A 295 -20.34 -4.47 -10.76
N GLY A 296 -21.65 -4.20 -10.83
CA GLY A 296 -22.37 -3.42 -9.83
C GLY A 296 -22.28 -4.00 -8.43
N LEU A 297 -22.60 -3.20 -7.43
CA LEU A 297 -22.78 -3.67 -6.06
C LEU A 297 -23.94 -4.69 -6.03
N ASP A 298 -23.82 -5.69 -5.18
CA ASP A 298 -24.92 -6.58 -4.92
C ASP A 298 -26.10 -5.87 -4.19
N ALA A 299 -27.20 -6.58 -3.96
CA ALA A 299 -28.37 -6.02 -3.33
C ALA A 299 -28.07 -5.50 -1.92
N HIS A 300 -27.28 -6.25 -1.14
CA HIS A 300 -26.96 -5.90 0.24
C HIS A 300 -26.06 -4.65 0.33
N ALA A 301 -24.99 -4.59 -0.46
CA ALA A 301 -24.08 -3.45 -0.51
C ALA A 301 -24.77 -2.19 -1.07
N SER A 302 -25.68 -2.37 -2.07
CA SER A 302 -26.50 -1.29 -2.59
C SER A 302 -27.46 -0.74 -1.54
N GLU A 303 -28.06 -1.60 -0.73
CA GLU A 303 -28.94 -1.21 0.38
C GLU A 303 -28.16 -0.42 1.43
N GLN A 304 -26.99 -0.90 1.87
CA GLN A 304 -26.12 -0.18 2.81
C GLN A 304 -25.74 1.22 2.31
N LEU A 305 -25.37 1.33 1.02
CA LEU A 305 -25.06 2.62 0.42
C LEU A 305 -26.24 3.58 0.43
N LEU A 306 -27.45 3.08 0.18
CA LEU A 306 -28.68 3.89 0.16
C LEU A 306 -29.14 4.26 1.58
N GLU A 307 -28.95 3.40 2.58
CA GLU A 307 -29.28 3.68 3.99
C GLU A 307 -28.49 4.87 4.55
N GLU A 308 -27.21 5.02 4.15
CA GLU A 308 -26.40 6.17 4.58
C GLU A 308 -26.91 7.51 4.04
N ARG A 309 -27.88 7.51 3.12
CA ARG A 309 -28.36 8.71 2.41
C ARG A 309 -29.68 9.27 2.93
N GLU A 310 -30.13 8.83 4.10
CA GLU A 310 -31.36 9.32 4.73
C GLU A 310 -32.64 9.15 3.87
N LEU A 311 -32.66 8.13 2.99
CA LEU A 311 -33.80 7.86 2.15
C LEU A 311 -34.94 7.24 2.95
N VAL A 312 -36.14 7.77 2.75
CA VAL A 312 -37.39 7.26 3.34
C VAL A 312 -38.03 6.32 2.35
N GLY A 313 -38.12 5.04 2.71
CA GLY A 313 -38.77 4.01 1.86
C GLY A 313 -38.55 2.61 2.44
N ASN A 314 -39.29 1.66 1.88
CA ASN A 314 -39.16 0.26 2.26
C ASN A 314 -38.02 -0.45 1.48
N ALA A 315 -37.60 -1.62 1.97
CA ALA A 315 -36.57 -2.42 1.31
C ALA A 315 -36.85 -2.71 -0.19
N PRO A 316 -38.09 -3.07 -0.61
CA PRO A 316 -38.42 -3.26 -2.02
C PRO A 316 -38.21 -2.01 -2.89
N GLY A 317 -38.40 -0.80 -2.35
CA GLY A 317 -38.17 0.44 -3.07
C GLY A 317 -36.64 0.67 -3.32
N ARG A 318 -35.78 0.39 -2.32
CA ARG A 318 -34.34 0.46 -2.45
C ARG A 318 -33.78 -0.60 -3.42
N GLU A 319 -34.33 -1.81 -3.36
CA GLU A 319 -33.99 -2.91 -4.28
C GLU A 319 -34.26 -2.52 -5.75
N ARG A 320 -35.47 -1.97 -6.01
CA ARG A 320 -35.84 -1.48 -7.36
C ARG A 320 -34.91 -0.35 -7.84
N LEU A 321 -34.46 0.55 -6.95
CA LEU A 321 -33.43 1.55 -7.31
C LEU A 321 -32.11 0.89 -7.66
N ALA A 322 -31.63 -0.05 -6.85
CA ALA A 322 -30.39 -0.77 -7.10
C ALA A 322 -30.40 -1.50 -8.45
N GLU A 323 -31.50 -2.21 -8.76
CA GLU A 323 -31.70 -2.89 -10.05
C GLU A 323 -31.73 -1.91 -11.23
N ALA A 324 -32.50 -0.81 -11.10
CA ALA A 324 -32.67 0.18 -12.16
C ALA A 324 -31.33 0.83 -12.59
N TYR A 325 -30.40 0.98 -11.66
CA TYR A 325 -29.08 1.56 -11.90
C TYR A 325 -27.94 0.51 -11.92
N GLY A 326 -28.31 -0.77 -11.99
CA GLY A 326 -27.36 -1.89 -12.11
C GLY A 326 -26.34 -1.96 -10.97
N GLY A 327 -26.70 -1.53 -9.76
CA GLY A 327 -25.82 -1.49 -8.60
C GLY A 327 -24.62 -0.54 -8.76
N ASN A 328 -24.64 0.42 -9.70
CA ASN A 328 -23.54 1.36 -9.91
C ASN A 328 -23.46 2.36 -8.74
N PRO A 329 -22.37 2.37 -7.94
CA PRO A 329 -22.30 3.19 -6.73
C PRO A 329 -22.42 4.69 -6.98
N LEU A 330 -21.84 5.20 -8.08
CA LEU A 330 -21.94 6.61 -8.42
C LEU A 330 -23.36 6.99 -8.82
N ALA A 331 -23.99 6.17 -9.67
CA ALA A 331 -25.36 6.38 -10.08
C ALA A 331 -26.33 6.35 -8.88
N LEU A 332 -26.17 5.38 -7.99
CA LEU A 332 -26.97 5.29 -6.76
C LEU A 332 -26.80 6.50 -5.86
N LYS A 333 -25.57 7.02 -5.71
CA LYS A 333 -25.30 8.23 -4.92
C LYS A 333 -25.97 9.47 -5.53
N ILE A 334 -25.89 9.64 -6.86
CA ILE A 334 -26.50 10.78 -7.56
C ILE A 334 -28.02 10.71 -7.43
N VAL A 335 -28.60 9.54 -7.67
CA VAL A 335 -30.06 9.34 -7.56
C VAL A 335 -30.55 9.54 -6.13
N ALA A 336 -29.85 9.01 -5.15
CA ALA A 336 -30.19 9.21 -3.75
C ALA A 336 -30.20 10.70 -3.39
N GLN A 337 -29.19 11.46 -3.84
CA GLN A 337 -29.16 12.91 -3.64
C GLN A 337 -30.34 13.62 -4.31
N THR A 338 -30.68 13.23 -5.54
CA THR A 338 -31.85 13.76 -6.27
C THR A 338 -33.17 13.48 -5.52
N ILE A 339 -33.32 12.27 -4.96
CA ILE A 339 -34.50 11.89 -4.18
C ILE A 339 -34.59 12.75 -2.90
N VAL A 340 -33.50 12.98 -2.21
CA VAL A 340 -33.46 13.85 -1.03
C VAL A 340 -33.86 15.27 -1.38
N GLU A 341 -33.33 15.84 -2.44
CA GLU A 341 -33.54 17.24 -2.83
C GLU A 341 -34.94 17.51 -3.41
N LEU A 342 -35.45 16.62 -4.25
CA LEU A 342 -36.70 16.85 -4.99
C LEU A 342 -37.92 16.14 -4.40
N PHE A 343 -37.72 15.06 -3.63
CA PHE A 343 -38.78 14.23 -3.08
C PHE A 343 -38.71 14.09 -1.56
N ASN A 344 -38.01 15.00 -0.87
CA ASN A 344 -37.83 14.96 0.59
C ASN A 344 -37.36 13.60 1.12
N GLY A 345 -36.55 12.88 0.35
CA GLY A 345 -36.05 11.54 0.67
C GLY A 345 -37.03 10.39 0.33
N GLU A 346 -38.25 10.64 -0.10
CA GLU A 346 -39.25 9.60 -0.38
C GLU A 346 -38.97 8.89 -1.72
N ILE A 347 -38.73 7.56 -1.66
CA ILE A 347 -38.40 6.73 -2.82
C ILE A 347 -39.63 6.49 -3.70
N ALA A 348 -40.82 6.27 -3.10
CA ALA A 348 -42.04 5.86 -3.83
C ALA A 348 -42.48 6.90 -4.86
N PRO A 349 -42.60 8.22 -4.56
CA PRO A 349 -42.97 9.22 -5.54
C PRO A 349 -41.94 9.35 -6.68
N PHE A 350 -40.65 9.15 -6.38
CA PHE A 350 -39.60 9.14 -7.42
C PHE A 350 -39.79 7.97 -8.38
N LEU A 351 -40.07 6.77 -7.88
CA LEU A 351 -40.27 5.58 -8.71
C LEU A 351 -41.54 5.67 -9.56
N GLU A 352 -42.61 6.33 -9.07
CA GLU A 352 -43.84 6.56 -9.81
C GLU A 352 -43.69 7.55 -10.95
N GLN A 353 -42.88 8.57 -10.78
CA GLN A 353 -42.58 9.58 -11.79
C GLN A 353 -41.43 9.19 -12.72
N SER A 354 -40.84 8.01 -12.51
CA SER A 354 -39.57 7.59 -13.09
C SER A 354 -39.52 7.56 -14.61
N GLU A 355 -40.61 7.33 -15.33
CA GLU A 355 -40.58 7.32 -16.81
C GLU A 355 -40.17 8.65 -17.43
N LEU A 356 -40.45 9.80 -16.77
CA LEU A 356 -40.05 11.12 -17.22
C LEU A 356 -38.67 11.56 -16.70
N ILE A 357 -38.30 11.12 -15.49
CA ILE A 357 -37.04 11.54 -14.82
C ILE A 357 -35.89 10.63 -15.20
N PHE A 358 -36.14 9.34 -15.50
CA PHE A 358 -35.13 8.41 -16.00
C PHE A 358 -34.42 8.90 -17.26
N GLY A 359 -35.12 9.64 -18.13
CA GLY A 359 -34.52 10.28 -19.30
C GLY A 359 -33.46 11.31 -18.89
N GLY A 360 -33.79 12.26 -18.02
CA GLY A 360 -32.89 13.34 -17.61
C GLY A 360 -31.73 12.88 -16.73
N VAL A 361 -31.98 11.97 -15.77
CA VAL A 361 -30.91 11.39 -14.94
C VAL A 361 -30.01 10.47 -15.76
N ARG A 362 -30.56 9.73 -16.72
CA ARG A 362 -29.78 8.90 -17.65
C ARG A 362 -28.93 9.76 -18.59
N GLU A 363 -29.40 10.93 -18.98
CA GLU A 363 -28.68 11.89 -19.81
C GLU A 363 -27.55 12.55 -19.03
N LEU A 364 -27.80 12.98 -17.78
CA LEU A 364 -26.78 13.47 -16.84
C LEU A 364 -25.73 12.40 -16.50
N LEU A 365 -26.16 11.16 -16.27
CA LEU A 365 -25.26 10.04 -16.07
C LEU A 365 -24.53 9.69 -17.36
N GLY A 366 -25.19 9.76 -18.53
CA GLY A 366 -24.60 9.58 -19.85
C GLY A 366 -23.47 10.56 -20.11
N GLU A 367 -23.64 11.84 -19.79
CA GLU A 367 -22.57 12.85 -19.87
C GLU A 367 -21.43 12.59 -18.87
N GLN A 368 -21.74 12.15 -17.67
CA GLN A 368 -20.73 11.76 -16.63
C GLN A 368 -20.04 10.43 -16.98
N PHE A 369 -20.74 9.52 -17.70
CA PHE A 369 -20.21 8.24 -18.13
C PHE A 369 -19.53 8.31 -19.50
N ALA A 370 -19.80 9.34 -20.30
CA ALA A 370 -19.18 9.57 -21.61
C ALA A 370 -17.82 10.28 -21.52
N ARG A 371 -17.53 10.90 -20.38
CA ARG A 371 -16.21 11.46 -20.06
C ARG A 371 -15.44 10.45 -19.22
#